data_a95946569547109f77b5a35bad8e12e2
#
_entry.id   a95946569547109f77b5a35bad8e12e2
#
_cell.length_a   1.000
_cell.length_b   1.000
_cell.length_c   1.000
_cell.angle_alpha   90.00
_cell.angle_beta   90.00
_cell.angle_gamma   90.00
#
_symmetry.space_group_name_H-M   'P 1'
#
loop_
_entity.id
_entity.type
_entity.pdbx_description
1 polymer ?
#
loop_
_entity_poly.entity_id
_entity_poly.type
_entity_poly.pdbx_seq_one_letter_code
_entity_poly.pdbx_strand_id
1 'polypeptide(L)'
;MKKLLSLILTAIMLVSCTLCYAEETPPAKPDGEMVQGTPPEMPIGEMPEGMGTPPEKPDGEMGNGMGMPPEKPDGEMPGNMPGGMPGGMQGVPTEYDSVYTVTEDTEFSGELESTGKDENLIHVTSGTAQISDAVITRESADSTGGDTSSFYGVGAAVLANGGTAVIENSTISTDAAGGAGVFAYGDGIAYVSDTTITTEQNTAGGIHVAGGGTLYAKNLNVTTNGESAAAIRSDRGSGTMVVDGGVYTSNGVGSPAVYVTADISIHDADLNATGSEALCMEGLNTVRLFDCDLSGAMQDLDQNDNTWTVIVYQSMSGDSEIGKGHFEMTGGTLESTNGGLFYTTNTESEFILNNVSITVCEDSEYFLRVTGNANQRGWGSTGNNGADCTFTGIAQLMEGDVQWDSISALDMYIADGSHLVGAVINDESCAGNGGDGYCSLYIDEDSSWTVTGDSWMTNLSCEGIITDVDGKSVTIANADGTVIVQGESEYTITVDNYSETCDMTNAGNVSAWENYAVEF
;
A
#
# COMPACT_ATOMS: atom_id res chain seq x y z
N MET A 1 -9.77 -53.40 -0.33
CA MET A 1 -10.50 -52.77 0.77
C MET A 1 -10.13 -51.28 1.01
N LYS A 2 -9.16 -50.66 0.30
CA LYS A 2 -8.83 -49.21 0.43
C LYS A 2 -9.46 -48.29 -0.61
N LYS A 3 -10.21 -48.82 -1.59
CA LYS A 3 -10.91 -48.04 -2.62
C LYS A 3 -12.43 -47.89 -2.38
N LEU A 4 -12.96 -48.50 -1.31
CA LEU A 4 -14.39 -48.43 -0.96
C LEU A 4 -14.69 -47.42 0.17
N LEU A 5 -13.65 -46.90 0.85
CA LEU A 5 -13.80 -45.92 1.93
C LEU A 5 -13.75 -44.44 1.43
N SER A 6 -13.27 -44.21 0.20
CA SER A 6 -13.19 -42.85 -0.37
C SER A 6 -14.52 -42.39 -1.02
N LEU A 7 -15.45 -43.30 -1.34
CA LEU A 7 -16.73 -42.95 -1.97
C LEU A 7 -17.87 -42.70 -0.95
N ILE A 8 -17.67 -42.97 0.33
CA ILE A 8 -18.69 -42.76 1.38
C ILE A 8 -18.49 -41.41 2.10
N LEU A 9 -17.29 -40.80 2.06
CA LEU A 9 -17.08 -39.49 2.68
C LEU A 9 -17.54 -38.31 1.78
N THR A 10 -17.65 -38.51 0.46
CA THR A 10 -18.09 -37.45 -0.50
C THR A 10 -19.63 -37.36 -0.60
N ALA A 11 -20.38 -38.31 -0.04
CA ALA A 11 -21.83 -38.32 -0.11
C ALA A 11 -22.52 -37.73 1.15
N ILE A 12 -21.79 -37.34 2.18
CA ILE A 12 -22.32 -36.80 3.45
C ILE A 12 -22.23 -35.27 3.53
N MET A 13 -21.49 -34.59 2.64
CA MET A 13 -21.42 -33.12 2.62
C MET A 13 -22.40 -32.43 1.67
N LEU A 14 -23.31 -33.15 1.03
CA LEU A 14 -24.26 -32.60 0.04
C LEU A 14 -25.73 -32.58 0.49
N VAL A 15 -26.03 -32.74 1.78
CA VAL A 15 -27.43 -32.77 2.30
C VAL A 15 -27.70 -31.82 3.47
N SER A 16 -26.99 -30.72 3.63
CA SER A 16 -27.30 -29.75 4.68
C SER A 16 -27.39 -28.28 4.25
N CYS A 17 -27.82 -28.00 3.01
CA CYS A 17 -28.10 -26.63 2.58
C CYS A 17 -29.38 -26.56 1.74
N THR A 18 -30.53 -26.91 2.32
CA THR A 18 -31.84 -26.55 1.78
C THR A 18 -32.82 -26.50 2.91
N LEU A 19 -33.04 -25.31 3.44
CA LEU A 19 -34.28 -24.86 4.09
C LEU A 19 -34.02 -23.53 4.83
N CYS A 20 -34.36 -22.43 4.16
CA CYS A 20 -35.00 -21.23 4.72
C CYS A 20 -34.85 -20.07 3.73
N TYR A 21 -35.69 -20.06 2.71
CA TYR A 21 -36.06 -18.81 2.03
C TYR A 21 -37.55 -18.59 2.35
N ALA A 22 -37.80 -17.62 3.20
CA ALA A 22 -39.11 -16.98 3.31
C ALA A 22 -39.04 -15.70 2.48
N GLU A 23 -39.85 -15.64 1.43
CA GLU A 23 -40.06 -14.42 0.63
C GLU A 23 -40.71 -13.34 1.52
N GLU A 24 -40.03 -12.24 1.76
CA GLU A 24 -40.65 -10.97 2.13
C GLU A 24 -40.67 -10.04 0.94
N THR A 25 -41.84 -9.70 0.47
CA THR A 25 -42.11 -8.71 -0.56
C THR A 25 -41.75 -7.31 -0.08
N PRO A 26 -41.03 -6.48 -0.89
CA PRO A 26 -40.76 -5.10 -0.52
C PRO A 26 -42.03 -4.23 -0.59
N PRO A 27 -42.18 -3.22 0.29
CA PRO A 27 -43.30 -2.30 0.24
C PRO A 27 -43.26 -1.35 -0.95
N ALA A 28 -44.44 -1.08 -1.53
CA ALA A 28 -44.64 -0.23 -2.69
C ALA A 28 -44.20 1.23 -2.41
N LYS A 29 -43.52 1.86 -3.39
CA LYS A 29 -43.22 3.29 -3.41
C LYS A 29 -44.52 4.11 -3.56
N PRO A 30 -44.65 5.23 -2.84
CA PRO A 30 -45.75 6.16 -3.10
C PRO A 30 -45.49 7.02 -4.36
N ASP A 31 -46.48 7.08 -5.21
CA ASP A 31 -46.54 8.00 -6.36
C ASP A 31 -46.54 9.46 -5.88
N GLY A 32 -45.54 10.24 -6.28
CA GLY A 32 -45.46 11.68 -6.10
C GLY A 32 -45.07 12.34 -7.39
N GLU A 33 -46.00 13.15 -7.95
CA GLU A 33 -45.87 13.92 -9.16
C GLU A 33 -44.66 14.88 -9.12
N MET A 34 -43.86 14.87 -10.19
CA MET A 34 -42.80 15.88 -10.43
C MET A 34 -43.41 17.22 -10.84
N VAL A 35 -43.24 18.21 -10.00
CA VAL A 35 -43.48 19.62 -10.37
C VAL A 35 -42.15 20.18 -10.93
N GLN A 36 -42.15 20.55 -12.21
CA GLN A 36 -41.07 21.30 -12.84
C GLN A 36 -40.98 22.70 -12.25
N GLY A 37 -39.93 22.98 -11.49
CA GLY A 37 -39.56 24.32 -11.07
C GLY A 37 -38.31 24.78 -11.83
N THR A 38 -38.44 25.89 -12.55
CA THR A 38 -37.36 26.63 -13.22
C THR A 38 -36.33 27.14 -12.21
N PRO A 39 -35.00 27.06 -12.48
CA PRO A 39 -33.97 27.62 -11.61
C PRO A 39 -34.00 29.15 -11.61
N PRO A 40 -33.72 29.83 -10.50
CA PRO A 40 -33.61 31.28 -10.46
C PRO A 40 -32.32 31.77 -11.13
N GLU A 41 -32.45 32.86 -11.92
CA GLU A 41 -31.34 33.59 -12.53
C GLU A 41 -30.43 34.23 -11.46
N MET A 42 -29.10 34.05 -11.61
CA MET A 42 -28.12 34.80 -10.83
C MET A 42 -27.91 36.21 -11.39
N PRO A 43 -27.72 37.22 -10.54
CA PRO A 43 -27.48 38.59 -11.01
C PRO A 43 -26.04 38.75 -11.51
N ILE A 44 -25.93 39.39 -12.68
CA ILE A 44 -24.69 39.80 -13.32
C ILE A 44 -24.14 41.01 -12.56
N GLY A 45 -23.01 40.83 -11.86
CA GLY A 45 -22.24 41.90 -11.26
C GLY A 45 -21.14 42.38 -12.21
N GLU A 46 -21.10 43.69 -12.45
CA GLU A 46 -20.15 44.39 -13.31
C GLU A 46 -18.70 44.26 -12.82
N MET A 47 -17.77 43.98 -13.76
CA MET A 47 -16.31 43.99 -13.53
C MET A 47 -15.77 45.42 -13.60
N PRO A 48 -14.81 45.81 -12.75
CA PRO A 48 -14.10 47.06 -12.88
C PRO A 48 -13.05 47.00 -13.98
N GLU A 49 -13.02 48.05 -14.80
CA GLU A 49 -12.02 48.30 -15.84
C GLU A 49 -10.64 48.62 -15.24
N GLY A 50 -9.58 48.04 -15.84
CA GLY A 50 -8.24 48.58 -15.77
C GLY A 50 -7.17 47.60 -15.34
N MET A 51 -6.56 46.86 -16.30
CA MET A 51 -5.15 46.47 -16.25
C MET A 51 -4.61 46.27 -17.67
N GLY A 52 -3.45 46.87 -17.88
CA GLY A 52 -2.80 47.04 -19.16
C GLY A 52 -2.15 45.77 -19.73
N THR A 53 -1.87 45.84 -21.00
CA THR A 53 -1.23 44.87 -21.88
C THR A 53 0.12 44.31 -21.37
N PRO A 54 0.39 43.01 -21.57
CA PRO A 54 1.70 42.40 -21.26
C PRO A 54 2.79 42.83 -22.28
N PRO A 55 4.05 42.94 -21.87
CA PRO A 55 5.16 43.23 -22.79
C PRO A 55 5.61 41.98 -23.58
N GLU A 56 6.08 42.27 -24.82
CA GLU A 56 6.60 41.33 -25.80
C GLU A 56 7.90 40.62 -25.32
N LYS A 57 8.07 39.35 -25.75
CA LYS A 57 9.30 38.55 -25.60
C LYS A 57 10.42 39.11 -26.48
N PRO A 58 11.69 39.12 -26.02
CA PRO A 58 12.82 39.29 -26.91
C PRO A 58 13.32 37.93 -27.44
N ASP A 59 13.57 37.88 -28.75
CA ASP A 59 14.28 36.81 -29.46
C ASP A 59 15.76 36.77 -29.05
N GLY A 60 16.29 35.56 -28.84
CA GLY A 60 17.73 35.35 -28.56
C GLY A 60 18.17 33.90 -28.74
N GLU A 61 19.12 33.75 -29.60
CA GLU A 61 19.68 32.56 -30.27
C GLU A 61 20.18 31.43 -29.37
N MET A 62 20.12 30.19 -29.94
CA MET A 62 20.72 28.95 -29.43
C MET A 62 22.25 29.02 -29.32
N GLY A 63 22.79 28.55 -28.22
CA GLY A 63 24.19 28.23 -28.04
C GLY A 63 24.36 26.87 -27.33
N ASN A 64 24.93 25.92 -28.08
CA ASN A 64 25.36 24.60 -27.58
C ASN A 64 26.44 24.73 -26.50
N GLY A 65 26.32 23.96 -25.42
CA GLY A 65 27.41 23.79 -24.46
C GLY A 65 27.09 22.80 -23.37
N MET A 66 27.60 21.58 -23.50
CA MET A 66 27.65 20.60 -22.39
C MET A 66 28.48 21.17 -21.22
N GLY A 67 27.91 21.16 -20.04
CA GLY A 67 28.60 21.49 -18.81
C GLY A 67 28.01 20.70 -17.63
N MET A 68 28.89 20.02 -16.90
CA MET A 68 28.61 19.27 -15.66
C MET A 68 27.83 20.08 -14.63
N PRO A 69 27.05 19.40 -13.75
CA PRO A 69 26.34 20.06 -12.65
C PRO A 69 27.35 20.66 -11.65
N PRO A 70 27.12 21.87 -11.12
CA PRO A 70 27.95 22.44 -10.08
C PRO A 70 27.63 21.85 -8.69
N GLU A 71 28.69 21.72 -7.88
CA GLU A 71 28.64 21.33 -6.45
C GLU A 71 27.74 22.28 -5.65
N LYS A 72 27.05 21.69 -4.63
CA LYS A 72 26.22 22.42 -3.64
C LYS A 72 27.08 23.45 -2.89
N PRO A 73 26.64 24.71 -2.74
CA PRO A 73 27.20 25.59 -1.74
C PRO A 73 26.50 25.42 -0.38
N ASP A 74 27.29 25.26 0.67
CA ASP A 74 26.87 25.45 2.05
C ASP A 74 26.39 26.90 2.24
N GLY A 75 25.13 27.08 2.63
CA GLY A 75 24.57 28.39 2.90
C GLY A 75 23.17 28.34 3.49
N GLU A 76 23.03 28.92 4.67
CA GLU A 76 21.80 29.11 5.42
C GLU A 76 20.62 29.59 4.57
N MET A 77 19.45 28.98 4.75
CA MET A 77 18.21 29.41 4.09
C MET A 77 17.70 30.74 4.65
N PRO A 78 17.36 31.73 3.79
CA PRO A 78 16.63 32.91 4.22
C PRO A 78 15.15 32.58 4.38
N GLY A 79 14.61 32.84 5.55
CA GLY A 79 13.18 32.74 5.84
C GLY A 79 12.36 33.75 5.01
N ASN A 80 11.14 33.31 4.71
CA ASN A 80 9.97 33.93 4.11
C ASN A 80 9.63 33.53 2.67
N MET A 81 8.79 32.51 2.54
CA MET A 81 7.87 32.41 1.42
C MET A 81 6.42 32.70 1.93
N PRO A 82 5.67 33.59 1.29
CA PRO A 82 4.25 33.77 1.60
C PRO A 82 3.41 32.80 0.76
N GLY A 83 2.82 31.84 1.43
CA GLY A 83 1.93 30.83 0.85
C GLY A 83 1.70 29.75 1.88
N GLY A 84 0.92 30.06 2.92
CA GLY A 84 0.63 29.11 3.99
C GLY A 84 -0.21 27.96 3.46
N MET A 85 0.34 26.73 3.51
CA MET A 85 -0.47 25.52 3.58
C MET A 85 -1.24 25.53 4.90
N PRO A 86 -2.52 25.15 4.94
CA PRO A 86 -3.24 24.94 6.19
C PRO A 86 -2.83 23.58 6.75
N GLY A 87 -1.97 23.58 7.73
CA GLY A 87 -1.40 22.47 8.44
C GLY A 87 0.03 22.84 8.84
N GLY A 88 0.19 23.67 9.87
CA GLY A 88 1.51 24.01 10.39
C GLY A 88 2.19 22.72 10.85
N MET A 89 3.38 22.39 10.30
CA MET A 89 4.25 21.36 10.86
C MET A 89 4.40 21.62 12.37
N GLN A 90 3.75 20.81 13.19
CA GLN A 90 4.02 20.80 14.62
C GLN A 90 5.45 20.23 14.77
N GLY A 91 6.34 21.00 15.41
CA GLY A 91 7.71 20.58 15.64
C GLY A 91 7.78 19.35 16.55
N VAL A 92 8.93 18.68 16.56
CA VAL A 92 9.19 17.55 17.47
C VAL A 92 8.82 17.98 18.90
N PRO A 93 7.98 17.20 19.62
CA PRO A 93 7.65 17.51 21.01
C PRO A 93 8.91 17.58 21.87
N THR A 94 9.03 18.63 22.67
CA THR A 94 10.14 18.78 23.64
C THR A 94 9.83 18.12 24.97
N GLU A 95 8.56 17.88 25.24
CA GLU A 95 8.06 17.28 26.48
C GLU A 95 6.89 16.34 26.15
N TYR A 96 6.76 15.27 26.89
CA TYR A 96 5.66 14.31 26.80
C TYR A 96 4.99 14.20 28.18
N ASP A 97 3.68 14.34 28.20
CA ASP A 97 2.90 13.99 29.37
C ASP A 97 2.82 12.47 29.51
N SER A 98 3.08 11.95 30.70
CA SER A 98 3.03 10.52 30.97
C SER A 98 2.70 10.20 32.42
N VAL A 99 1.96 9.09 32.64
CA VAL A 99 1.71 8.59 34.02
C VAL A 99 3.01 8.05 34.59
N TYR A 100 3.76 7.28 33.82
CA TYR A 100 5.05 6.71 34.23
C TYR A 100 6.14 7.09 33.21
N THR A 101 7.12 7.88 33.67
CA THR A 101 8.35 8.15 32.93
C THR A 101 9.43 7.21 33.41
N VAL A 102 9.93 6.34 32.54
CA VAL A 102 10.97 5.35 32.84
C VAL A 102 12.32 5.90 32.43
N THR A 103 13.23 6.03 33.41
CA THR A 103 14.61 6.52 33.23
C THR A 103 15.68 5.52 33.71
N GLU A 104 15.25 4.42 34.32
CA GLU A 104 16.08 3.31 34.79
C GLU A 104 15.25 2.02 34.70
N ASP A 105 15.88 0.86 34.82
CA ASP A 105 15.20 -0.43 34.71
C ASP A 105 14.04 -0.53 35.71
N THR A 106 12.84 -0.75 35.20
CA THR A 106 11.58 -0.73 35.94
C THR A 106 10.67 -1.87 35.51
N GLU A 107 10.04 -2.53 36.49
CA GLU A 107 9.08 -3.61 36.24
C GLU A 107 7.63 -3.12 36.41
N PHE A 108 6.74 -3.55 35.50
CA PHE A 108 5.29 -3.26 35.53
C PHE A 108 4.49 -4.54 35.39
N SER A 109 3.40 -4.66 36.15
CA SER A 109 2.44 -5.75 36.04
C SER A 109 1.09 -5.34 36.64
N GLY A 110 0.04 -6.14 36.39
CA GLY A 110 -1.30 -5.87 36.88
C GLY A 110 -2.01 -4.75 36.11
N GLU A 111 -2.95 -4.06 36.77
CA GLU A 111 -3.78 -3.05 36.14
C GLU A 111 -3.07 -1.68 36.12
N LEU A 112 -2.95 -1.07 34.92
CA LEU A 112 -2.33 0.22 34.68
C LEU A 112 -3.28 1.07 33.84
N GLU A 113 -3.54 2.32 34.23
CA GLU A 113 -4.51 3.19 33.60
C GLU A 113 -3.96 4.60 33.35
N SER A 114 -4.31 5.19 32.21
CA SER A 114 -4.10 6.60 31.87
C SER A 114 -5.38 7.19 31.30
N THR A 115 -5.75 8.38 31.80
CA THR A 115 -6.96 9.12 31.37
C THR A 115 -6.68 10.57 30.99
N GLY A 116 -5.41 10.99 31.01
CA GLY A 116 -5.01 12.36 30.67
C GLY A 116 -5.12 12.62 29.17
N LYS A 117 -5.30 13.90 28.82
CA LYS A 117 -5.31 14.34 27.43
C LYS A 117 -3.92 14.18 26.81
N ASP A 118 -3.82 13.54 25.65
CA ASP A 118 -2.56 13.33 24.89
C ASP A 118 -1.41 12.75 25.74
N GLU A 119 -1.74 12.03 26.84
CA GLU A 119 -0.83 11.49 27.83
C GLU A 119 -0.41 10.05 27.47
N ASN A 120 0.87 9.73 27.55
CA ASN A 120 1.35 8.35 27.47
C ASN A 120 1.13 7.63 28.80
N LEU A 121 0.78 6.35 28.81
CA LEU A 121 0.73 5.62 30.08
C LEU A 121 2.14 5.29 30.56
N ILE A 122 2.98 4.69 29.71
CA ILE A 122 4.37 4.40 29.99
C ILE A 122 5.24 5.06 28.91
N HIS A 123 6.13 5.96 29.33
CA HIS A 123 7.09 6.62 28.45
C HIS A 123 8.52 6.23 28.86
N VAL A 124 9.20 5.46 28.01
CA VAL A 124 10.54 4.93 28.28
C VAL A 124 11.58 5.82 27.58
N THR A 125 12.29 6.62 28.37
CA THR A 125 13.29 7.57 27.86
C THR A 125 14.73 7.05 28.00
N SER A 126 14.96 6.11 28.95
CA SER A 126 16.20 5.36 29.11
C SER A 126 15.97 4.15 30.01
N GLY A 127 16.93 3.21 30.06
CA GLY A 127 16.77 1.95 30.77
C GLY A 127 15.76 1.02 30.08
N THR A 128 15.24 0.06 30.83
CA THR A 128 14.30 -0.96 30.34
C THR A 128 13.01 -0.93 31.15
N ALA A 129 11.87 -0.80 30.49
CA ALA A 129 10.56 -1.10 31.07
C ALA A 129 10.21 -2.56 30.79
N GLN A 130 10.25 -3.41 31.81
CA GLN A 130 9.79 -4.79 31.74
C GLN A 130 8.31 -4.84 32.12
N ILE A 131 7.43 -5.13 31.16
CA ILE A 131 5.97 -5.13 31.31
C ILE A 131 5.47 -6.54 31.10
N SER A 132 5.00 -7.21 32.15
CA SER A 132 4.54 -8.60 32.07
C SER A 132 3.24 -8.83 32.82
N ASP A 133 2.38 -9.66 32.26
CA ASP A 133 1.07 -9.99 32.85
C ASP A 133 0.26 -8.72 33.22
N ALA A 134 0.36 -7.68 32.37
CA ALA A 134 -0.25 -6.38 32.62
C ALA A 134 -1.58 -6.23 31.83
N VAL A 135 -2.50 -5.48 32.43
CA VAL A 135 -3.71 -4.97 31.78
C VAL A 135 -3.57 -3.45 31.69
N ILE A 136 -3.31 -2.98 30.49
CA ILE A 136 -3.06 -1.58 30.20
C ILE A 136 -4.30 -0.96 29.57
N THR A 137 -4.82 0.11 30.18
CA THR A 137 -5.98 0.85 29.66
C THR A 137 -5.62 2.32 29.45
N ARG A 138 -5.79 2.80 28.23
CA ARG A 138 -5.61 4.19 27.85
C ARG A 138 -6.92 4.77 27.35
N GLU A 139 -7.58 5.62 28.13
CA GLU A 139 -8.87 6.22 27.77
C GLU A 139 -8.80 7.74 27.85
N SER A 140 -9.22 8.45 26.79
CA SER A 140 -9.31 9.92 26.84
C SER A 140 -10.19 10.46 25.72
N ALA A 141 -11.34 10.98 26.10
CA ALA A 141 -12.25 11.67 25.16
C ALA A 141 -11.72 13.03 24.68
N ASP A 142 -10.72 13.59 25.35
CA ASP A 142 -10.17 14.92 25.06
C ASP A 142 -8.86 14.85 24.26
N SER A 143 -8.31 13.65 24.00
CA SER A 143 -7.10 13.47 23.18
C SER A 143 -7.36 13.88 21.74
N THR A 144 -6.34 14.47 21.10
CA THR A 144 -6.48 15.13 19.80
C THR A 144 -6.01 14.27 18.63
N GLY A 145 -5.07 13.35 18.87
CA GLY A 145 -4.48 12.55 17.80
C GLY A 145 -3.74 13.39 16.75
N GLY A 146 -3.73 12.91 15.49
CA GLY A 146 -3.12 13.61 14.37
C GLY A 146 -1.60 13.48 14.31
N ASP A 147 -0.93 14.46 13.67
CA ASP A 147 0.50 14.42 13.34
C ASP A 147 1.42 14.17 14.54
N THR A 148 1.16 14.78 15.68
CA THR A 148 2.01 14.59 16.88
C THR A 148 1.94 13.18 17.44
N SER A 149 0.78 12.55 17.35
CA SER A 149 0.61 11.15 17.74
C SER A 149 1.23 10.22 16.70
N SER A 150 0.97 10.46 15.41
CA SER A 150 1.46 9.62 14.33
C SER A 150 2.98 9.66 14.17
N PHE A 151 3.60 10.85 14.29
CA PHE A 151 5.02 11.02 14.01
C PHE A 151 5.93 10.89 15.24
N TYR A 152 5.38 11.08 16.44
CA TYR A 152 6.21 11.15 17.66
C TYR A 152 5.69 10.29 18.82
N GLY A 153 4.54 9.61 18.65
CA GLY A 153 3.99 8.71 19.67
C GLY A 153 3.34 9.41 20.87
N VAL A 154 2.92 10.67 20.72
CA VAL A 154 2.18 11.37 21.77
C VAL A 154 0.83 10.69 21.99
N GLY A 155 0.53 10.33 23.25
CA GLY A 155 -0.72 9.68 23.63
C GLY A 155 -0.74 8.16 23.49
N ALA A 156 0.35 7.52 23.03
CA ALA A 156 0.45 6.06 22.96
C ALA A 156 0.36 5.42 24.35
N ALA A 157 -0.19 4.22 24.46
CA ALA A 157 -0.20 3.49 25.72
C ALA A 157 1.21 3.19 26.21
N VAL A 158 2.09 2.69 25.32
CA VAL A 158 3.51 2.50 25.62
C VAL A 158 4.34 3.19 24.54
N LEU A 159 5.18 4.15 24.94
CA LEU A 159 6.13 4.85 24.07
C LEU A 159 7.56 4.56 24.51
N ALA A 160 8.37 3.95 23.65
CA ALA A 160 9.82 3.87 23.78
C ALA A 160 10.46 4.93 22.88
N ASN A 161 11.17 5.91 23.45
CA ASN A 161 11.83 6.96 22.67
C ASN A 161 13.27 7.28 23.15
N GLY A 162 14.02 6.29 23.56
CA GLY A 162 15.41 6.41 24.01
C GLY A 162 15.80 5.30 24.99
N GLY A 163 14.85 4.45 25.37
CA GLY A 163 15.06 3.24 26.16
C GLY A 163 14.40 2.04 25.50
N THR A 164 14.30 0.94 26.23
CA THR A 164 13.73 -0.31 25.76
C THR A 164 12.43 -0.65 26.50
N ALA A 165 11.36 -0.91 25.77
CA ALA A 165 10.14 -1.53 26.30
C ALA A 165 10.13 -3.01 25.96
N VAL A 166 9.98 -3.88 26.96
CA VAL A 166 9.79 -5.33 26.78
C VAL A 166 8.42 -5.67 27.33
N ILE A 167 7.52 -6.14 26.47
CA ILE A 167 6.11 -6.38 26.79
C ILE A 167 5.78 -7.84 26.51
N GLU A 168 5.29 -8.56 27.52
CA GLU A 168 4.98 -9.98 27.40
C GLU A 168 3.64 -10.30 28.07
N ASN A 169 2.88 -11.25 27.49
CA ASN A 169 1.65 -11.81 28.08
C ASN A 169 0.66 -10.75 28.58
N SER A 170 0.52 -9.65 27.87
CA SER A 170 -0.23 -8.48 28.33
C SER A 170 -1.46 -8.20 27.47
N THR A 171 -2.34 -7.34 27.97
CA THR A 171 -3.47 -6.78 27.21
C THR A 171 -3.38 -5.27 27.21
N ILE A 172 -3.47 -4.65 26.04
CA ILE A 172 -3.43 -3.20 25.86
C ILE A 172 -4.74 -2.78 25.16
N SER A 173 -5.51 -1.90 25.79
CA SER A 173 -6.72 -1.31 25.23
C SER A 173 -6.61 0.20 25.21
N THR A 174 -6.86 0.82 24.05
CA THR A 174 -6.86 2.27 23.93
C THR A 174 -8.17 2.79 23.35
N ASP A 175 -8.77 3.77 24.01
CA ASP A 175 -9.92 4.55 23.52
C ASP A 175 -9.57 6.04 23.65
N ALA A 176 -8.59 6.46 22.86
CA ALA A 176 -8.10 7.83 22.79
C ALA A 176 -7.61 8.13 21.37
N ALA A 177 -7.98 9.28 20.81
CA ALA A 177 -7.46 9.68 19.51
C ALA A 177 -5.91 9.76 19.55
N GLY A 178 -5.25 9.10 18.59
CA GLY A 178 -3.80 8.96 18.55
C GLY A 178 -3.20 8.01 19.59
N GLY A 179 -4.03 7.32 20.37
CA GLY A 179 -3.63 6.37 21.39
C GLY A 179 -3.11 5.05 20.81
N ALA A 180 -1.95 5.06 20.14
CA ALA A 180 -1.33 3.84 19.65
C ALA A 180 -1.07 2.84 20.79
N GLY A 181 -1.15 1.54 20.49
CA GLY A 181 -0.89 0.49 21.48
C GLY A 181 0.56 0.52 21.96
N VAL A 182 1.51 0.28 21.04
CA VAL A 182 2.96 0.33 21.31
C VAL A 182 3.64 1.16 20.24
N PHE A 183 4.46 2.11 20.65
CA PHE A 183 5.18 3.01 19.75
C PHE A 183 6.68 3.02 20.06
N ALA A 184 7.52 2.81 19.05
CA ALA A 184 8.97 3.01 19.13
C ALA A 184 9.37 4.21 18.25
N TYR A 185 10.05 5.20 18.87
CA TYR A 185 10.46 6.44 18.20
C TYR A 185 11.94 6.73 18.44
N GLY A 186 12.63 7.24 17.43
CA GLY A 186 14.04 7.63 17.56
C GLY A 186 14.94 6.45 17.92
N ASP A 187 15.69 6.58 19.00
CA ASP A 187 16.55 5.51 19.54
C ASP A 187 15.78 4.48 20.39
N GLY A 188 14.44 4.59 20.46
CA GLY A 188 13.60 3.68 21.23
C GLY A 188 13.47 2.30 20.61
N ILE A 189 13.47 1.27 21.47
CA ILE A 189 13.31 -0.14 21.07
C ILE A 189 12.12 -0.74 21.81
N ALA A 190 11.26 -1.46 21.10
CA ALA A 190 10.18 -2.23 21.70
C ALA A 190 10.28 -3.71 21.30
N TYR A 191 10.19 -4.61 22.28
CA TYR A 191 9.96 -6.04 22.10
C TYR A 191 8.57 -6.36 22.64
N VAL A 192 7.72 -6.94 21.82
CA VAL A 192 6.32 -7.24 22.20
C VAL A 192 6.00 -8.68 21.84
N SER A 193 5.62 -9.49 22.82
CA SER A 193 5.26 -10.90 22.58
C SER A 193 3.98 -11.32 23.29
N ASP A 194 3.26 -12.28 22.71
CA ASP A 194 2.08 -12.94 23.29
C ASP A 194 1.07 -11.93 23.90
N THR A 195 0.88 -10.80 23.22
CA THR A 195 0.12 -9.64 23.73
C THR A 195 -1.08 -9.34 22.82
N THR A 196 -2.21 -9.00 23.42
CA THR A 196 -3.41 -8.54 22.74
C THR A 196 -3.49 -7.03 22.79
N ILE A 197 -3.69 -6.38 21.62
CA ILE A 197 -3.79 -4.92 21.48
C ILE A 197 -5.09 -4.56 20.78
N THR A 198 -5.89 -3.67 21.38
CA THR A 198 -7.10 -3.13 20.75
C THR A 198 -7.08 -1.61 20.80
N THR A 199 -7.29 -0.95 19.65
CA THR A 199 -7.40 0.51 19.58
C THR A 199 -8.70 0.93 18.91
N GLU A 200 -9.40 1.93 19.48
CA GLU A 200 -10.76 2.30 19.05
C GLU A 200 -10.82 3.59 18.23
N GLN A 201 -9.92 4.54 18.47
CA GLN A 201 -10.05 5.89 17.94
C GLN A 201 -9.16 6.15 16.72
N ASN A 202 -9.44 7.25 16.01
CA ASN A 202 -8.68 7.66 14.83
C ASN A 202 -7.20 7.91 15.16
N THR A 203 -6.33 7.61 14.20
CA THR A 203 -4.86 7.72 14.28
C THR A 203 -4.20 6.86 15.38
N ALA A 204 -4.97 5.96 16.01
CA ALA A 204 -4.51 5.04 17.06
C ALA A 204 -4.06 3.71 16.43
N GLY A 205 -2.83 3.64 15.91
CA GLY A 205 -2.25 2.40 15.37
C GLY A 205 -2.05 1.31 16.42
N GLY A 206 -1.94 0.05 15.98
CA GLY A 206 -1.69 -1.09 16.87
C GLY A 206 -0.24 -1.10 17.38
N ILE A 207 0.71 -1.52 16.54
CA ILE A 207 2.15 -1.40 16.76
C ILE A 207 2.73 -0.41 15.76
N HIS A 208 3.68 0.45 16.20
CA HIS A 208 4.04 1.63 15.45
C HIS A 208 5.52 1.97 15.58
N VAL A 209 6.18 2.33 14.46
CA VAL A 209 7.54 2.89 14.44
C VAL A 209 7.58 4.21 13.68
N ALA A 210 8.38 5.15 14.15
CA ALA A 210 8.69 6.40 13.44
C ALA A 210 10.04 6.98 13.89
N GLY A 211 10.59 7.91 13.11
CA GLY A 211 11.79 8.63 13.47
C GLY A 211 13.04 7.77 13.68
N GLY A 212 13.09 6.56 13.10
CA GLY A 212 14.19 5.60 13.28
C GLY A 212 13.96 4.54 14.35
N GLY A 213 12.81 4.52 15.02
CA GLY A 213 12.48 3.55 16.07
C GLY A 213 12.55 2.10 15.61
N THR A 214 12.75 1.17 16.55
CA THR A 214 12.85 -0.25 16.27
C THR A 214 11.80 -1.04 17.06
N LEU A 215 11.05 -1.92 16.39
CA LEU A 215 10.03 -2.74 17.05
C LEU A 215 10.12 -4.19 16.57
N TYR A 216 10.16 -5.10 17.54
CA TYR A 216 10.10 -6.54 17.32
C TYR A 216 8.80 -7.08 17.92
N ALA A 217 8.00 -7.76 17.11
CA ALA A 217 6.70 -8.30 17.52
C ALA A 217 6.65 -9.81 17.30
N LYS A 218 6.08 -10.53 18.26
CA LYS A 218 5.91 -11.96 18.15
C LYS A 218 4.55 -12.42 18.68
N ASN A 219 3.80 -13.15 17.83
CA ASN A 219 2.55 -13.80 18.21
C ASN A 219 1.53 -12.82 18.86
N LEU A 220 1.30 -11.66 18.23
CA LEU A 220 0.36 -10.67 18.72
C LEU A 220 -1.06 -10.91 18.18
N ASN A 221 -2.05 -10.40 18.91
CA ASN A 221 -3.43 -10.26 18.42
C ASN A 221 -3.79 -8.77 18.44
N VAL A 222 -3.75 -8.12 17.28
CA VAL A 222 -3.95 -6.67 17.16
C VAL A 222 -5.24 -6.38 16.42
N THR A 223 -6.07 -5.51 16.97
CA THR A 223 -7.28 -5.00 16.31
C THR A 223 -7.33 -3.48 16.42
N THR A 224 -7.49 -2.80 15.29
CA THR A 224 -7.68 -1.35 15.24
C THR A 224 -9.00 -0.99 14.58
N ASN A 225 -9.75 -0.04 15.13
CA ASN A 225 -11.10 0.31 14.68
C ASN A 225 -11.21 1.73 14.10
N GLY A 226 -10.26 2.60 14.39
CA GLY A 226 -10.27 4.00 13.95
C GLY A 226 -9.88 4.21 12.49
N GLU A 227 -10.21 5.39 11.96
CA GLU A 227 -9.70 5.88 10.67
C GLU A 227 -8.21 6.22 10.78
N SER A 228 -7.42 5.93 9.74
CA SER A 228 -5.97 6.12 9.72
C SER A 228 -5.25 5.45 10.89
N ALA A 229 -5.68 4.25 11.25
CA ALA A 229 -5.23 3.48 12.42
C ALA A 229 -4.79 2.06 12.02
N ALA A 230 -3.79 1.94 11.15
CA ALA A 230 -3.28 0.65 10.69
C ALA A 230 -2.82 -0.24 11.86
N ALA A 231 -3.04 -1.55 11.78
CA ALA A 231 -2.65 -2.50 12.83
C ALA A 231 -1.11 -2.61 12.94
N ILE A 232 -0.42 -2.66 11.81
CA ILE A 232 1.04 -2.49 11.69
C ILE A 232 1.27 -1.17 10.99
N ARG A 233 1.91 -0.20 11.69
CA ARG A 233 2.04 1.15 11.19
C ARG A 233 3.47 1.67 11.31
N SER A 234 3.89 2.41 10.31
CA SER A 234 5.09 3.24 10.39
C SER A 234 4.77 4.65 9.91
N ASP A 235 5.53 5.63 10.35
CA ASP A 235 5.35 7.02 9.96
C ASP A 235 6.70 7.73 9.77
N ARG A 236 6.65 9.03 9.55
CA ARG A 236 7.74 9.94 9.20
C ARG A 236 9.05 9.64 9.92
N GLY A 237 10.14 9.63 9.14
CA GLY A 237 11.49 9.40 9.64
C GLY A 237 11.88 7.91 9.68
N SER A 238 11.07 7.04 9.07
CA SER A 238 11.34 5.60 8.92
C SER A 238 11.50 4.86 10.25
N GLY A 239 12.05 3.66 10.20
CA GLY A 239 12.32 2.77 11.33
C GLY A 239 12.55 1.34 10.86
N THR A 240 12.58 0.42 11.82
CA THR A 240 12.68 -1.01 11.54
C THR A 240 11.60 -1.77 12.30
N MET A 241 10.88 -2.64 11.63
CA MET A 241 9.91 -3.52 12.26
C MET A 241 10.08 -4.97 11.79
N VAL A 242 10.13 -5.89 12.74
CA VAL A 242 10.14 -7.33 12.45
C VAL A 242 8.99 -7.98 13.21
N VAL A 243 8.15 -8.71 12.48
CA VAL A 243 6.94 -9.34 13.01
C VAL A 243 7.00 -10.84 12.71
N ASP A 244 6.86 -11.67 13.74
CA ASP A 244 6.85 -13.14 13.63
C ASP A 244 5.56 -13.70 14.23
N GLY A 245 4.65 -14.14 13.39
CA GLY A 245 3.35 -14.69 13.75
C GLY A 245 2.34 -13.66 14.24
N GLY A 246 1.11 -14.12 14.43
CA GLY A 246 0.03 -13.33 15.01
C GLY A 246 -1.06 -12.93 14.02
N VAL A 247 -2.05 -12.22 14.54
CA VAL A 247 -3.23 -11.74 13.77
C VAL A 247 -3.33 -10.22 13.91
N TYR A 248 -3.41 -9.54 12.79
CA TYR A 248 -3.45 -8.08 12.69
C TYR A 248 -4.65 -7.65 11.87
N THR A 249 -5.63 -7.04 12.49
CA THR A 249 -6.88 -6.63 11.84
C THR A 249 -7.09 -5.13 11.95
N SER A 250 -7.28 -4.47 10.81
CA SER A 250 -7.66 -3.06 10.71
C SER A 250 -9.08 -2.96 10.17
N ASN A 251 -9.98 -2.31 10.92
CA ASN A 251 -11.39 -2.17 10.56
C ASN A 251 -11.76 -0.79 10.01
N GLY A 252 -10.90 0.21 10.22
CA GLY A 252 -11.18 1.59 9.85
C GLY A 252 -10.99 1.89 8.36
N VAL A 253 -11.63 2.94 7.89
CA VAL A 253 -11.41 3.49 6.55
C VAL A 253 -10.03 4.16 6.50
N GLY A 254 -9.28 3.95 5.41
CA GLY A 254 -7.91 4.46 5.29
C GLY A 254 -6.95 3.87 6.32
N SER A 255 -7.26 2.65 6.78
CA SER A 255 -6.49 1.90 7.76
C SER A 255 -6.10 0.55 7.16
N PRO A 256 -5.03 0.49 6.34
CA PRO A 256 -4.53 -0.78 5.84
C PRO A 256 -4.11 -1.70 6.99
N ALA A 257 -4.00 -3.00 6.74
CA ALA A 257 -3.41 -3.91 7.71
C ALA A 257 -1.95 -3.53 8.00
N VAL A 258 -1.23 -3.11 6.93
CA VAL A 258 0.17 -2.64 7.01
C VAL A 258 0.33 -1.30 6.28
N TYR A 259 0.69 -0.24 7.01
CA TYR A 259 1.10 1.05 6.44
C TYR A 259 2.60 1.23 6.55
N VAL A 260 3.27 1.43 5.40
CA VAL A 260 4.73 1.28 5.27
C VAL A 260 5.40 2.58 4.88
N THR A 261 6.16 3.15 5.81
CA THR A 261 7.16 4.21 5.61
C THR A 261 8.49 3.86 6.31
N ALA A 262 8.77 2.55 6.45
CA ALA A 262 9.91 1.98 7.17
C ALA A 262 10.43 0.72 6.47
N ASP A 263 11.44 0.05 7.05
CA ASP A 263 11.86 -1.29 6.67
C ASP A 263 11.12 -2.32 7.54
N ILE A 264 10.17 -3.05 6.95
CA ILE A 264 9.27 -3.97 7.64
C ILE A 264 9.43 -5.37 7.06
N SER A 265 9.65 -6.37 7.93
CA SER A 265 9.67 -7.79 7.57
C SER A 265 8.67 -8.56 8.44
N ILE A 266 7.78 -9.31 7.82
CA ILE A 266 6.66 -10.03 8.47
C ILE A 266 6.68 -11.49 8.05
N HIS A 267 6.47 -12.41 9.00
CA HIS A 267 6.47 -13.84 8.77
C HIS A 267 5.31 -14.52 9.51
N ASP A 268 4.67 -15.51 8.86
CA ASP A 268 3.63 -16.40 9.43
C ASP A 268 2.50 -15.63 10.15
N ALA A 269 2.01 -14.54 9.53
CA ALA A 269 1.01 -13.65 10.13
C ALA A 269 -0.24 -13.49 9.28
N ASP A 270 -1.41 -13.38 9.95
CA ASP A 270 -2.70 -13.03 9.34
C ASP A 270 -2.86 -11.50 9.33
N LEU A 271 -2.91 -10.89 8.16
CA LEU A 271 -2.93 -9.44 7.94
C LEU A 271 -4.24 -9.05 7.24
N ASN A 272 -5.19 -8.46 7.96
CA ASN A 272 -6.53 -8.22 7.47
C ASN A 272 -6.94 -6.75 7.53
N ALA A 273 -7.38 -6.17 6.40
CA ALA A 273 -8.04 -4.87 6.35
C ALA A 273 -9.48 -5.03 5.88
N THR A 274 -10.44 -4.75 6.77
CA THR A 274 -11.88 -4.95 6.47
C THR A 274 -12.56 -3.70 5.92
N GLY A 275 -11.91 -2.55 5.95
CA GLY A 275 -12.44 -1.26 5.49
C GLY A 275 -11.45 -0.45 4.65
N SER A 276 -10.34 -1.05 4.24
CA SER A 276 -9.26 -0.38 3.49
C SER A 276 -8.53 -1.38 2.59
N GLU A 277 -7.53 -0.89 1.86
CA GLU A 277 -6.52 -1.70 1.20
C GLU A 277 -5.76 -2.58 2.20
N ALA A 278 -5.23 -3.71 1.75
CA ALA A 278 -4.46 -4.60 2.59
C ALA A 278 -3.12 -3.97 3.01
N LEU A 279 -2.42 -3.36 2.06
CA LEU A 279 -1.12 -2.75 2.28
C LEU A 279 -0.96 -1.45 1.49
N CYS A 280 -0.44 -0.44 2.16
CA CYS A 280 -0.14 0.88 1.59
C CYS A 280 1.32 1.24 1.90
N MET A 281 2.13 1.45 0.85
CA MET A 281 3.55 1.83 0.99
C MET A 281 3.85 3.13 0.28
N GLU A 282 4.55 4.03 0.96
CA GLU A 282 4.90 5.35 0.44
C GLU A 282 6.41 5.51 0.25
N GLY A 283 6.82 5.88 -0.96
CA GLY A 283 8.19 6.29 -1.30
C GLY A 283 9.27 5.23 -1.07
N LEU A 284 10.45 5.70 -0.65
CA LEU A 284 11.66 4.88 -0.43
C LEU A 284 11.54 4.02 0.83
N ASN A 285 10.80 2.95 0.75
CA ASN A 285 10.60 2.02 1.88
C ASN A 285 10.57 0.57 1.42
N THR A 286 10.53 -0.35 2.38
CA THR A 286 10.60 -1.77 2.08
C THR A 286 9.62 -2.55 2.95
N VAL A 287 8.90 -3.48 2.33
CA VAL A 287 8.11 -4.51 3.04
C VAL A 287 8.39 -5.87 2.43
N ARG A 288 8.59 -6.86 3.31
CA ARG A 288 8.78 -8.26 2.96
C ARG A 288 7.82 -9.12 3.76
N LEU A 289 7.06 -9.95 3.06
CA LEU A 289 6.07 -10.85 3.63
C LEU A 289 6.49 -12.30 3.33
N PHE A 290 6.62 -13.13 4.36
CA PHE A 290 7.02 -14.52 4.26
C PHE A 290 5.93 -15.40 4.84
N ASP A 291 5.32 -16.26 4.02
CA ASP A 291 4.23 -17.17 4.42
C ASP A 291 3.08 -16.48 5.17
N CYS A 292 2.75 -15.24 4.77
CA CYS A 292 1.68 -14.43 5.37
C CYS A 292 0.36 -14.60 4.61
N ASP A 293 -0.76 -14.44 5.33
CA ASP A 293 -2.09 -14.30 4.75
C ASP A 293 -2.49 -12.81 4.75
N LEU A 294 -2.52 -12.18 3.56
CA LEU A 294 -2.79 -10.76 3.39
C LEU A 294 -4.14 -10.55 2.70
N SER A 295 -5.04 -9.79 3.31
CA SER A 295 -6.36 -9.49 2.72
C SER A 295 -6.76 -8.03 2.84
N GLY A 296 -7.48 -7.52 1.82
CA GLY A 296 -7.97 -6.15 1.76
C GLY A 296 -9.41 -6.06 1.25
N ALA A 297 -10.13 -5.06 1.76
CA ALA A 297 -11.51 -4.74 1.38
C ALA A 297 -11.68 -3.22 1.22
N MET A 298 -10.91 -2.62 0.31
CA MET A 298 -10.93 -1.18 0.08
C MET A 298 -12.30 -0.73 -0.43
N GLN A 299 -12.85 0.32 0.17
CA GLN A 299 -14.10 0.91 -0.29
C GLN A 299 -13.87 1.79 -1.52
N ASP A 300 -14.82 1.77 -2.45
CA ASP A 300 -14.85 2.73 -3.55
C ASP A 300 -15.30 4.10 -3.00
N LEU A 301 -14.34 5.01 -2.86
CA LEU A 301 -14.55 6.35 -2.30
C LEU A 301 -14.35 7.39 -3.41
N ASP A 302 -15.20 8.43 -3.43
CA ASP A 302 -15.17 9.54 -4.40
C ASP A 302 -13.78 10.22 -4.54
N GLN A 303 -12.93 10.08 -3.55
CA GLN A 303 -11.58 10.66 -3.52
C GLN A 303 -10.51 9.78 -4.19
N ASN A 304 -10.86 8.58 -4.62
CA ASN A 304 -9.96 7.63 -5.29
C ASN A 304 -10.30 7.52 -6.77
N ASP A 305 -9.29 7.45 -7.63
CA ASP A 305 -9.47 7.25 -9.07
C ASP A 305 -9.85 5.81 -9.39
N ASN A 306 -9.44 4.87 -8.55
CA ASN A 306 -9.72 3.45 -8.62
C ASN A 306 -9.56 2.81 -7.23
N THR A 307 -9.83 1.51 -7.10
CA THR A 307 -9.62 0.73 -5.88
C THR A 307 -8.46 -0.24 -6.07
N TRP A 308 -7.76 -0.57 -5.00
CA TRP A 308 -6.57 -1.43 -5.00
C TRP A 308 -6.48 -2.25 -3.73
N THR A 309 -5.72 -3.34 -3.76
CA THR A 309 -5.43 -4.17 -2.59
C THR A 309 -4.06 -3.85 -2.01
N VAL A 310 -3.07 -3.66 -2.88
CA VAL A 310 -1.71 -3.23 -2.52
C VAL A 310 -1.33 -2.01 -3.36
N ILE A 311 -0.88 -0.93 -2.70
CA ILE A 311 -0.40 0.27 -3.40
C ILE A 311 1.02 0.63 -2.99
N VAL A 312 1.81 1.04 -3.99
CA VAL A 312 3.10 1.74 -3.82
C VAL A 312 3.01 3.09 -4.50
N TYR A 313 3.18 4.17 -3.75
CA TYR A 313 2.95 5.53 -4.25
C TYR A 313 3.84 6.56 -3.55
N GLN A 314 3.81 7.79 -4.04
CA GLN A 314 4.42 8.94 -3.37
C GLN A 314 3.39 10.06 -3.22
N SER A 315 3.05 10.40 -1.97
CA SER A 315 2.05 11.43 -1.67
C SER A 315 2.57 12.86 -1.84
N MET A 316 3.88 13.08 -1.76
CA MET A 316 4.53 14.40 -1.66
C MET A 316 4.20 15.16 -0.36
N SER A 317 3.63 14.50 0.65
CA SER A 317 3.36 15.07 1.98
C SER A 317 4.65 15.31 2.80
N GLY A 318 5.72 14.58 2.46
CA GLY A 318 6.96 14.53 3.23
C GLY A 318 6.93 13.49 4.36
N ASP A 319 5.99 12.57 4.34
CA ASP A 319 5.92 11.45 5.30
C ASP A 319 6.93 10.36 4.98
N SER A 320 7.33 10.27 3.71
CA SER A 320 8.38 9.39 3.22
C SER A 320 9.39 10.13 2.33
N GLU A 321 10.63 9.63 2.28
CA GLU A 321 11.62 10.07 1.29
C GLU A 321 11.22 9.58 -0.11
N ILE A 322 11.55 10.39 -1.14
CA ILE A 322 11.32 10.02 -2.53
C ILE A 322 12.34 8.95 -2.93
N GLY A 323 11.87 7.87 -3.55
CA GLY A 323 12.72 6.80 -4.05
C GLY A 323 11.93 5.53 -4.34
N LYS A 324 12.66 4.45 -4.59
CA LYS A 324 12.06 3.17 -4.99
C LYS A 324 11.48 2.43 -3.79
N GLY A 325 10.15 2.19 -3.82
CA GLY A 325 9.46 1.31 -2.90
C GLY A 325 9.70 -0.16 -3.26
N HIS A 326 9.97 -1.01 -2.27
CA HIS A 326 10.22 -2.44 -2.47
C HIS A 326 9.17 -3.28 -1.75
N PHE A 327 8.35 -3.98 -2.51
CA PHE A 327 7.37 -4.96 -2.04
C PHE A 327 7.81 -6.36 -2.44
N GLU A 328 7.98 -7.24 -1.47
CA GLU A 328 8.31 -8.66 -1.68
C GLU A 328 7.32 -9.53 -0.92
N MET A 329 6.76 -10.56 -1.59
CA MET A 329 5.93 -11.56 -0.94
C MET A 329 6.31 -12.96 -1.42
N THR A 330 6.63 -13.84 -0.47
CA THR A 330 7.01 -15.23 -0.71
C THR A 330 6.08 -16.17 0.07
N GLY A 331 5.43 -17.09 -0.62
CA GLY A 331 4.46 -18.00 -0.01
C GLY A 331 3.20 -17.30 0.49
N GLY A 332 2.37 -18.00 1.25
CA GLY A 332 1.14 -17.47 1.83
C GLY A 332 0.03 -17.16 0.82
N THR A 333 -0.93 -16.34 1.24
CA THR A 333 -2.11 -15.97 0.43
C THR A 333 -2.27 -14.45 0.30
N LEU A 334 -2.77 -13.99 -0.85
CA LEU A 334 -3.18 -12.61 -1.08
C LEU A 334 -4.62 -12.59 -1.57
N GLU A 335 -5.53 -11.98 -0.81
CA GLU A 335 -6.94 -11.89 -1.15
C GLU A 335 -7.38 -10.44 -1.36
N SER A 336 -7.95 -10.18 -2.54
CA SER A 336 -8.68 -8.94 -2.84
C SER A 336 -10.18 -9.22 -2.81
N THR A 337 -10.91 -8.57 -1.93
CA THR A 337 -12.38 -8.72 -1.87
C THR A 337 -13.10 -7.72 -2.75
N ASN A 338 -12.43 -6.67 -3.22
CA ASN A 338 -12.94 -5.68 -4.18
C ASN A 338 -11.80 -4.89 -4.83
N GLY A 339 -12.04 -4.43 -6.06
CA GLY A 339 -11.09 -3.61 -6.82
C GLY A 339 -9.95 -4.38 -7.48
N GLY A 340 -8.93 -3.63 -7.91
CA GLY A 340 -7.72 -4.18 -8.50
C GLY A 340 -6.73 -4.72 -7.47
N LEU A 341 -5.68 -5.40 -7.93
CA LEU A 341 -4.75 -6.05 -7.01
C LEU A 341 -3.55 -5.14 -6.67
N PHE A 342 -2.65 -4.90 -7.63
CA PHE A 342 -1.46 -4.08 -7.42
C PHE A 342 -1.56 -2.75 -8.16
N TYR A 343 -1.33 -1.65 -7.46
CA TYR A 343 -1.29 -0.32 -8.07
C TYR A 343 0.00 0.41 -7.70
N THR A 344 0.63 1.05 -8.69
CA THR A 344 1.76 1.96 -8.45
C THR A 344 1.60 3.23 -9.25
N THR A 345 1.88 4.38 -8.60
CA THR A 345 1.70 5.71 -9.17
C THR A 345 2.60 6.74 -8.51
N ASN A 346 3.10 7.69 -9.29
CA ASN A 346 3.90 8.83 -8.82
C ASN A 346 5.18 8.43 -8.05
N THR A 347 5.78 7.25 -8.36
CA THR A 347 6.94 6.73 -7.63
C THR A 347 7.73 5.74 -8.47
N GLU A 348 8.94 5.39 -8.02
CA GLU A 348 9.65 4.19 -8.43
C GLU A 348 9.22 3.02 -7.53
N SER A 349 9.03 1.83 -8.10
CA SER A 349 8.56 0.65 -7.35
C SER A 349 9.16 -0.65 -7.87
N GLU A 350 9.28 -1.61 -6.96
CA GLU A 350 9.66 -2.98 -7.27
C GLU A 350 8.71 -3.94 -6.55
N PHE A 351 8.09 -4.82 -7.31
CA PHE A 351 7.25 -5.90 -6.78
C PHE A 351 7.87 -7.24 -7.10
N ILE A 352 7.99 -8.10 -6.10
CA ILE A 352 8.46 -9.47 -6.25
C ILE A 352 7.44 -10.41 -5.62
N LEU A 353 6.87 -11.31 -6.43
CA LEU A 353 5.97 -12.36 -5.97
C LEU A 353 6.61 -13.73 -6.22
N ASN A 354 6.67 -14.55 -5.19
CA ASN A 354 7.20 -15.90 -5.28
C ASN A 354 6.22 -16.92 -4.69
N ASN A 355 5.56 -17.69 -5.56
CA ASN A 355 4.65 -18.77 -5.17
C ASN A 355 3.56 -18.34 -4.16
N VAL A 356 2.96 -17.16 -4.37
CA VAL A 356 1.84 -16.62 -3.58
C VAL A 356 0.52 -17.14 -4.15
N SER A 357 -0.36 -17.63 -3.28
CA SER A 357 -1.72 -18.01 -3.68
C SER A 357 -2.62 -16.77 -3.73
N ILE A 358 -3.00 -16.33 -4.92
CA ILE A 358 -3.79 -15.11 -5.12
C ILE A 358 -5.26 -15.47 -5.35
N THR A 359 -6.16 -14.75 -4.67
CA THR A 359 -7.61 -14.80 -4.88
C THR A 359 -8.12 -13.38 -5.10
N VAL A 360 -8.80 -13.16 -6.22
CA VAL A 360 -9.42 -11.86 -6.55
C VAL A 360 -10.92 -11.98 -6.63
N CYS A 361 -11.63 -10.88 -6.38
CA CYS A 361 -13.08 -10.80 -6.56
C CYS A 361 -13.45 -10.93 -8.05
N GLU A 362 -14.72 -11.30 -8.34
CA GLU A 362 -15.23 -11.47 -9.71
C GLU A 362 -15.16 -10.17 -10.53
N ASP A 363 -15.23 -9.01 -9.88
CA ASP A 363 -15.22 -7.69 -10.51
C ASP A 363 -13.82 -7.02 -10.43
N SER A 364 -12.74 -7.80 -10.25
CA SER A 364 -11.38 -7.25 -10.23
C SER A 364 -11.02 -6.61 -11.57
N GLU A 365 -10.60 -5.34 -11.52
CA GLU A 365 -10.39 -4.53 -12.72
C GLU A 365 -9.01 -4.76 -13.35
N TYR A 366 -8.02 -5.18 -12.55
CA TYR A 366 -6.64 -5.42 -13.01
C TYR A 366 -5.84 -6.26 -12.02
N PHE A 367 -4.85 -6.97 -12.53
CA PHE A 367 -3.80 -7.60 -11.75
C PHE A 367 -2.73 -6.57 -11.33
N LEU A 368 -2.22 -5.79 -12.29
CA LEU A 368 -1.20 -4.77 -12.07
C LEU A 368 -1.56 -3.49 -12.85
N ARG A 369 -1.57 -2.36 -12.15
CA ARG A 369 -1.75 -1.03 -12.73
C ARG A 369 -0.52 -0.16 -12.47
N VAL A 370 0.15 0.26 -13.55
CA VAL A 370 1.35 1.13 -13.54
C VAL A 370 1.02 2.37 -14.36
N THR A 371 0.42 3.37 -13.73
CA THR A 371 -0.10 4.55 -14.43
C THR A 371 0.05 5.82 -13.58
N GLY A 372 -0.07 6.97 -14.21
CA GLY A 372 -0.40 8.20 -13.51
C GLY A 372 -1.76 8.12 -12.80
N ASN A 373 -2.08 9.18 -12.06
CA ASN A 373 -3.35 9.33 -11.36
C ASN A 373 -3.99 10.70 -11.66
N ALA A 374 -5.29 10.83 -11.42
CA ALA A 374 -6.03 12.07 -11.67
C ALA A 374 -5.79 13.17 -10.62
N ASN A 375 -4.83 12.95 -9.72
CA ASN A 375 -4.45 13.88 -8.66
C ASN A 375 -5.57 14.26 -7.68
N GLN A 376 -6.56 13.41 -7.50
CA GLN A 376 -7.68 13.70 -6.59
C GLN A 376 -7.21 13.78 -5.13
N ARG A 377 -6.19 13.00 -4.75
CA ARG A 377 -5.54 13.03 -3.43
C ARG A 377 -4.36 13.98 -3.33
N GLY A 378 -3.98 14.68 -4.40
CA GLY A 378 -2.80 15.54 -4.40
C GLY A 378 -1.48 14.81 -4.65
N TRP A 379 -1.52 13.60 -5.23
CA TRP A 379 -0.32 12.81 -5.52
C TRP A 379 0.32 13.24 -6.84
N GLY A 380 1.25 14.16 -6.77
CA GLY A 380 1.97 14.70 -7.92
C GLY A 380 1.15 15.68 -8.76
N SER A 381 1.19 15.55 -10.08
CA SER A 381 0.45 16.37 -11.04
C SER A 381 -0.02 15.51 -12.20
N THR A 382 -1.30 15.48 -12.48
CA THR A 382 -1.89 14.72 -13.60
C THR A 382 -1.10 14.92 -14.90
N GLY A 383 -0.73 13.83 -15.56
CA GLY A 383 0.11 13.81 -16.76
C GLY A 383 1.62 13.92 -16.49
N ASN A 384 2.07 13.98 -15.22
CA ASN A 384 3.49 13.97 -14.82
C ASN A 384 3.72 13.15 -13.55
N ASN A 385 2.77 12.32 -13.15
CA ASN A 385 2.78 11.50 -11.96
C ASN A 385 2.71 10.00 -12.29
N GLY A 386 3.36 9.60 -13.36
CA GLY A 386 3.57 8.19 -13.73
C GLY A 386 4.41 7.45 -12.70
N ALA A 387 4.49 6.14 -12.87
CA ALA A 387 5.34 5.26 -12.07
C ALA A 387 6.49 4.68 -12.90
N ASP A 388 7.59 4.31 -12.24
CA ASP A 388 8.66 3.48 -12.80
C ASP A 388 8.68 2.16 -12.03
N CYS A 389 8.24 1.07 -12.66
CA CYS A 389 7.93 -0.19 -11.99
C CYS A 389 8.74 -1.35 -12.57
N THR A 390 9.41 -2.10 -11.69
CA THR A 390 9.88 -3.45 -11.97
C THR A 390 8.97 -4.45 -11.27
N PHE A 391 8.37 -5.37 -12.02
CA PHE A 391 7.56 -6.45 -11.47
C PHE A 391 8.19 -7.81 -11.81
N THR A 392 8.31 -8.71 -10.83
CA THR A 392 8.84 -10.06 -11.04
C THR A 392 7.91 -11.09 -10.42
N GLY A 393 7.39 -12.00 -11.24
CA GLY A 393 6.70 -13.21 -10.82
C GLY A 393 7.63 -14.41 -10.92
N ILE A 394 7.79 -15.17 -9.82
CA ILE A 394 8.64 -16.37 -9.70
C ILE A 394 7.74 -17.53 -9.30
N ALA A 395 7.63 -18.57 -10.12
CA ALA A 395 6.72 -19.69 -9.91
C ALA A 395 5.28 -19.23 -9.57
N GLN A 396 4.82 -18.15 -10.23
CA GLN A 396 3.65 -17.37 -9.85
C GLN A 396 2.52 -17.47 -10.88
N LEU A 397 1.30 -17.80 -10.42
CA LEU A 397 0.09 -17.59 -11.21
C LEU A 397 -0.40 -16.15 -11.02
N MET A 398 -0.59 -15.43 -12.13
CA MET A 398 -1.03 -14.04 -12.19
C MET A 398 -2.28 -13.96 -13.07
N GLU A 399 -3.44 -13.65 -12.49
CA GLU A 399 -4.71 -13.56 -13.20
C GLU A 399 -5.28 -12.15 -13.16
N GLY A 400 -5.59 -11.58 -14.32
CA GLY A 400 -6.11 -10.23 -14.54
C GLY A 400 -5.23 -9.42 -15.48
N ASP A 401 -5.75 -8.28 -15.91
CA ASP A 401 -5.09 -7.42 -16.88
C ASP A 401 -3.92 -6.63 -16.27
N VAL A 402 -2.92 -6.36 -17.10
CA VAL A 402 -1.82 -5.45 -16.82
C VAL A 402 -2.10 -4.13 -17.51
N GLN A 403 -2.21 -3.04 -16.74
CA GLN A 403 -2.51 -1.71 -17.26
C GLN A 403 -1.28 -0.80 -17.11
N TRP A 404 -0.96 -0.05 -18.16
CA TRP A 404 0.14 0.91 -18.16
C TRP A 404 -0.20 2.15 -19.00
N ASP A 405 0.52 3.26 -18.82
CA ASP A 405 0.35 4.47 -19.62
C ASP A 405 1.68 5.02 -20.16
N SER A 406 1.61 5.96 -21.10
CA SER A 406 2.78 6.53 -21.76
C SER A 406 3.61 7.49 -20.89
N ILE A 407 3.21 7.78 -19.66
CA ILE A 407 4.01 8.55 -18.70
C ILE A 407 4.66 7.66 -17.63
N SER A 408 4.49 6.35 -17.72
CA SER A 408 5.03 5.35 -16.80
C SER A 408 5.98 4.39 -17.51
N ALA A 409 6.85 3.74 -16.75
CA ALA A 409 7.75 2.69 -17.22
C ALA A 409 7.43 1.37 -16.49
N LEU A 410 7.29 0.27 -17.24
CA LEU A 410 7.10 -1.06 -16.70
C LEU A 410 8.06 -2.05 -17.33
N ASP A 411 8.87 -2.69 -16.49
CA ASP A 411 9.60 -3.91 -16.83
C ASP A 411 9.01 -5.07 -16.03
N MET A 412 8.31 -6.00 -16.71
CA MET A 412 7.64 -7.15 -16.08
C MET A 412 8.31 -8.46 -16.47
N TYR A 413 8.84 -9.18 -15.47
CA TYR A 413 9.53 -10.46 -15.60
C TYR A 413 8.62 -11.60 -15.16
N ILE A 414 8.39 -12.56 -16.03
CA ILE A 414 7.58 -13.77 -15.84
C ILE A 414 8.54 -14.94 -15.85
N ALA A 415 8.92 -15.45 -14.64
CA ALA A 415 10.08 -16.29 -14.43
C ALA A 415 9.75 -17.62 -13.72
N ASP A 416 10.63 -18.60 -13.91
CA ASP A 416 10.64 -19.87 -13.17
C ASP A 416 9.30 -20.62 -13.20
N GLY A 417 8.69 -20.73 -14.37
CA GLY A 417 7.42 -21.44 -14.57
C GLY A 417 6.18 -20.62 -14.20
N SER A 418 6.32 -19.30 -14.13
CA SER A 418 5.20 -18.39 -13.91
C SER A 418 4.22 -18.36 -15.06
N HIS A 419 2.98 -18.03 -14.76
CA HIS A 419 1.89 -17.97 -15.73
C HIS A 419 1.09 -16.68 -15.59
N LEU A 420 1.05 -15.87 -16.63
CA LEU A 420 0.17 -14.71 -16.75
C LEU A 420 -1.10 -15.08 -17.51
N VAL A 421 -2.27 -14.73 -17.00
CA VAL A 421 -3.57 -14.85 -17.68
C VAL A 421 -4.22 -13.47 -17.70
N GLY A 422 -4.23 -12.79 -18.83
CA GLY A 422 -4.76 -11.43 -18.95
C GLY A 422 -4.38 -10.78 -20.26
N ALA A 423 -4.84 -9.55 -20.46
CA ALA A 423 -4.42 -8.65 -21.52
C ALA A 423 -3.41 -7.60 -20.97
N VAL A 424 -2.60 -7.02 -21.86
CA VAL A 424 -1.76 -5.86 -21.55
C VAL A 424 -2.37 -4.64 -22.21
N ILE A 425 -2.85 -3.70 -21.40
CA ILE A 425 -3.70 -2.58 -21.83
C ILE A 425 -2.96 -1.27 -21.64
N ASN A 426 -2.86 -0.48 -22.71
CA ASN A 426 -2.41 0.90 -22.63
C ASN A 426 -3.59 1.81 -22.23
N ASP A 427 -3.57 2.32 -20.99
CA ASP A 427 -4.60 3.19 -20.41
C ASP A 427 -4.11 4.63 -20.25
N GLU A 428 -4.36 5.46 -21.25
CA GLU A 428 -3.94 6.87 -21.28
C GLU A 428 -4.84 7.81 -20.47
N SER A 429 -5.78 7.31 -19.68
CA SER A 429 -6.78 8.13 -18.98
C SER A 429 -6.18 9.20 -18.05
N CYS A 430 -5.02 8.93 -17.45
CA CYS A 430 -4.29 9.84 -16.56
C CYS A 430 -2.99 10.39 -17.17
N ALA A 431 -2.64 10.01 -18.39
CA ALA A 431 -1.36 10.37 -19.03
C ALA A 431 -1.27 11.82 -19.53
N GLY A 432 -2.37 12.59 -19.50
CA GLY A 432 -2.36 13.98 -19.93
C GLY A 432 -2.05 14.16 -21.42
N ASN A 433 -0.85 14.67 -21.74
CA ASN A 433 -0.39 14.79 -23.13
C ASN A 433 0.44 13.60 -23.61
N GLY A 434 0.55 12.56 -22.78
CA GLY A 434 1.46 11.44 -22.98
C GLY A 434 2.93 11.79 -22.68
N GLY A 435 3.78 10.77 -22.77
CA GLY A 435 5.21 10.86 -22.50
C GLY A 435 6.03 9.85 -23.30
N ASP A 436 7.23 9.59 -22.85
CA ASP A 436 8.18 8.63 -23.43
C ASP A 436 8.23 7.32 -22.59
N GLY A 437 7.15 7.02 -21.84
CA GLY A 437 7.02 5.80 -21.05
C GLY A 437 6.94 4.54 -21.92
N TYR A 438 7.10 3.38 -21.29
CA TYR A 438 7.12 2.10 -21.99
C TYR A 438 6.60 0.95 -21.12
N CYS A 439 6.23 -0.14 -21.77
CA CYS A 439 5.94 -1.43 -21.15
C CYS A 439 6.76 -2.51 -21.85
N SER A 440 7.54 -3.25 -21.06
CA SER A 440 8.35 -4.38 -21.52
C SER A 440 7.96 -5.65 -20.75
N LEU A 441 7.62 -6.72 -21.49
CA LEU A 441 7.40 -8.04 -20.91
C LEU A 441 8.56 -8.97 -21.29
N TYR A 442 9.05 -9.69 -20.27
CA TYR A 442 10.10 -10.68 -20.37
C TYR A 442 9.56 -12.03 -19.89
N ILE A 443 9.51 -13.04 -20.76
CA ILE A 443 8.95 -14.37 -20.46
C ILE A 443 10.05 -15.40 -20.70
N ASP A 444 10.52 -16.05 -19.65
CA ASP A 444 11.57 -17.06 -19.74
C ASP A 444 11.08 -18.38 -20.37
N GLU A 445 12.01 -19.35 -20.60
CA GLU A 445 11.74 -20.59 -21.34
C GLU A 445 10.71 -21.51 -20.65
N ASP A 446 10.58 -21.45 -19.34
CA ASP A 446 9.67 -22.30 -18.54
C ASP A 446 8.31 -21.64 -18.26
N SER A 447 8.16 -20.37 -18.58
CA SER A 447 6.98 -19.55 -18.28
C SER A 447 6.01 -19.40 -19.45
N SER A 448 4.82 -18.87 -19.18
CA SER A 448 3.79 -18.74 -20.22
C SER A 448 2.85 -17.54 -19.98
N TRP A 449 2.21 -17.12 -21.08
CA TRP A 449 1.18 -16.09 -21.07
C TRP A 449 -0.06 -16.56 -21.83
N THR A 450 -1.21 -16.61 -21.17
CA THR A 450 -2.52 -16.80 -21.78
C THR A 450 -3.17 -15.45 -22.04
N VAL A 451 -3.26 -15.06 -23.29
CA VAL A 451 -3.82 -13.78 -23.74
C VAL A 451 -5.34 -13.85 -23.74
N THR A 452 -6.00 -12.90 -23.06
CA THR A 452 -7.46 -12.84 -22.94
C THR A 452 -8.09 -11.72 -23.78
N GLY A 453 -7.28 -10.85 -24.38
CA GLY A 453 -7.72 -9.72 -25.20
C GLY A 453 -6.59 -9.14 -26.06
N ASP A 454 -6.95 -8.24 -26.97
CA ASP A 454 -5.94 -7.47 -27.71
C ASP A 454 -5.02 -6.75 -26.73
N SER A 455 -3.71 -6.87 -26.96
CA SER A 455 -2.69 -6.38 -26.05
C SER A 455 -1.73 -5.43 -26.74
N TRP A 456 -1.27 -4.41 -26.00
CA TRP A 456 -0.32 -3.44 -26.51
C TRP A 456 0.80 -3.17 -25.48
N MET A 457 2.05 -3.28 -25.95
CA MET A 457 3.25 -2.96 -25.19
C MET A 457 4.37 -2.47 -26.10
N THR A 458 5.40 -1.87 -25.53
CA THR A 458 6.57 -1.39 -26.29
C THR A 458 7.47 -2.55 -26.70
N ASN A 459 7.82 -3.42 -25.75
CA ASN A 459 8.76 -4.51 -25.98
C ASN A 459 8.20 -5.85 -25.48
N LEU A 460 8.39 -6.90 -26.27
CA LEU A 460 8.09 -8.28 -25.89
C LEU A 460 9.32 -9.15 -26.16
N SER A 461 9.87 -9.73 -25.11
CA SER A 461 10.94 -10.73 -25.16
C SER A 461 10.42 -12.04 -24.61
N CYS A 462 10.34 -13.09 -25.43
CA CYS A 462 9.68 -14.34 -25.05
C CYS A 462 10.44 -15.56 -25.55
N GLU A 463 10.94 -16.38 -24.63
CA GLU A 463 11.45 -17.73 -24.86
C GLU A 463 10.39 -18.80 -24.52
N GLY A 464 9.36 -18.42 -23.75
CA GLY A 464 8.28 -19.26 -23.27
C GLY A 464 7.12 -19.44 -24.27
N ILE A 465 5.92 -19.67 -23.74
CA ILE A 465 4.75 -20.00 -24.54
C ILE A 465 3.70 -18.88 -24.45
N ILE A 466 3.20 -18.41 -25.60
CA ILE A 466 2.08 -17.47 -25.69
C ILE A 466 0.93 -18.13 -26.44
N THR A 467 -0.25 -18.23 -25.79
CA THR A 467 -1.49 -18.73 -26.41
C THR A 467 -2.68 -17.90 -25.95
N ASP A 468 -3.83 -18.06 -26.62
CA ASP A 468 -5.11 -17.60 -26.10
C ASP A 468 -5.76 -18.65 -25.18
N VAL A 469 -6.95 -18.33 -24.66
CA VAL A 469 -7.73 -19.22 -23.78
C VAL A 469 -8.16 -20.55 -24.44
N ASP A 470 -8.18 -20.63 -25.79
CA ASP A 470 -8.45 -21.83 -26.55
C ASP A 470 -7.16 -22.62 -26.88
N GLY A 471 -6.00 -22.14 -26.45
CA GLY A 471 -4.67 -22.72 -26.72
C GLY A 471 -4.16 -22.45 -28.15
N LYS A 472 -4.74 -21.47 -28.86
CA LYS A 472 -4.27 -21.05 -30.18
C LYS A 472 -3.12 -20.08 -30.07
N SER A 473 -2.19 -20.11 -31.01
CA SER A 473 -1.11 -19.12 -31.11
C SER A 473 -1.67 -17.73 -31.40
N VAL A 474 -1.11 -16.70 -30.76
CA VAL A 474 -1.54 -15.30 -30.90
C VAL A 474 -0.70 -14.59 -31.94
N THR A 475 -1.34 -13.75 -32.78
CA THR A 475 -0.63 -12.92 -33.75
C THR A 475 0.18 -11.83 -33.02
N ILE A 476 1.46 -11.67 -33.39
CA ILE A 476 2.31 -10.56 -32.93
C ILE A 476 2.57 -9.66 -34.15
N ALA A 477 2.25 -8.37 -34.01
CA ALA A 477 2.38 -7.39 -35.07
C ALA A 477 2.92 -6.06 -34.57
N ASN A 478 3.53 -5.27 -35.45
CA ASN A 478 3.87 -3.88 -35.17
C ASN A 478 2.63 -2.97 -35.22
N ALA A 479 2.74 -1.76 -34.68
CA ALA A 479 1.68 -0.75 -34.69
C ALA A 479 1.21 -0.36 -36.11
N ASP A 480 2.03 -0.55 -37.15
CA ASP A 480 1.65 -0.33 -38.56
C ASP A 480 0.88 -1.50 -39.19
N GLY A 481 0.65 -2.57 -38.42
CA GLY A 481 -0.01 -3.80 -38.85
C GLY A 481 0.90 -4.81 -39.54
N THR A 482 2.21 -4.58 -39.57
CA THR A 482 3.17 -5.56 -40.11
C THR A 482 3.25 -6.75 -39.14
N VAL A 483 2.83 -7.94 -39.63
CA VAL A 483 2.85 -9.18 -38.84
C VAL A 483 4.29 -9.69 -38.70
N ILE A 484 4.72 -9.90 -37.45
CA ILE A 484 6.01 -10.48 -37.06
C ILE A 484 5.85 -11.99 -36.91
N VAL A 485 4.86 -12.42 -36.11
CA VAL A 485 4.50 -13.82 -35.87
C VAL A 485 3.03 -14.01 -36.23
N GLN A 486 2.72 -14.94 -37.15
CA GLN A 486 1.34 -15.22 -37.52
C GLN A 486 0.71 -16.22 -36.55
N GLY A 487 -0.39 -15.86 -35.91
CA GLY A 487 -1.20 -16.70 -35.05
C GLY A 487 -2.54 -17.11 -35.65
N GLU A 488 -3.27 -17.95 -34.88
CA GLU A 488 -4.62 -18.46 -35.20
C GLU A 488 -5.70 -17.90 -34.28
N SER A 489 -5.31 -17.17 -33.19
CA SER A 489 -6.20 -16.51 -32.26
C SER A 489 -6.94 -15.34 -32.91
N GLU A 490 -8.08 -14.96 -32.35
CA GLU A 490 -8.76 -13.71 -32.70
C GLU A 490 -8.05 -12.48 -32.10
N TYR A 491 -7.21 -12.68 -31.08
CA TYR A 491 -6.46 -11.61 -30.43
C TYR A 491 -5.14 -11.33 -31.13
N THR A 492 -4.68 -10.07 -30.97
CA THR A 492 -3.40 -9.60 -31.50
C THR A 492 -2.60 -8.93 -30.38
N ILE A 493 -1.30 -9.24 -30.32
CA ILE A 493 -0.34 -8.51 -29.49
C ILE A 493 0.36 -7.49 -30.40
N THR A 494 0.20 -6.21 -30.09
CA THR A 494 0.87 -5.10 -30.80
C THR A 494 2.11 -4.68 -30.03
N VAL A 495 3.26 -4.63 -30.72
CA VAL A 495 4.56 -4.28 -30.13
C VAL A 495 5.34 -3.34 -31.04
N ASP A 496 6.25 -2.55 -30.46
CA ASP A 496 7.26 -1.84 -31.23
C ASP A 496 8.47 -2.74 -31.51
N ASN A 497 8.84 -3.58 -30.53
CA ASN A 497 9.97 -4.50 -30.63
C ASN A 497 9.58 -5.90 -30.13
N TYR A 498 10.02 -6.94 -30.87
CA TYR A 498 9.87 -8.33 -30.49
C TYR A 498 11.20 -9.08 -30.54
N SER A 499 11.46 -9.90 -29.53
CA SER A 499 12.64 -10.78 -29.43
C SER A 499 12.23 -12.20 -29.04
N GLU A 500 12.84 -13.22 -29.67
CA GLU A 500 12.74 -14.62 -29.28
C GLU A 500 13.77 -15.02 -28.20
N THR A 501 14.52 -14.03 -27.66
CA THR A 501 15.46 -14.24 -26.57
C THR A 501 15.14 -13.28 -25.42
N CYS A 502 15.26 -13.77 -24.20
CA CYS A 502 14.89 -13.07 -22.99
C CYS A 502 16.10 -12.80 -22.10
N ASP A 503 16.29 -11.54 -21.65
CA ASP A 503 17.32 -11.19 -20.67
C ASP A 503 16.66 -10.99 -19.30
N MET A 504 16.85 -11.96 -18.40
CA MET A 504 16.31 -11.97 -17.04
C MET A 504 17.27 -11.36 -15.99
N THR A 505 18.36 -10.71 -16.42
CA THR A 505 19.42 -10.22 -15.51
C THR A 505 18.90 -9.21 -14.48
N ASN A 506 17.88 -8.42 -14.84
CA ASN A 506 17.28 -7.41 -13.99
C ASN A 506 16.00 -7.87 -13.27
N ALA A 507 15.63 -9.14 -13.40
CA ALA A 507 14.52 -9.71 -12.61
C ALA A 507 14.85 -9.64 -11.11
N GLY A 508 13.84 -9.36 -10.29
CA GLY A 508 13.98 -9.29 -8.84
C GLY A 508 14.38 -10.64 -8.23
N ASN A 509 15.06 -10.60 -7.10
CA ASN A 509 15.47 -11.80 -6.36
C ASN A 509 14.80 -11.81 -4.99
N VAL A 510 14.32 -12.96 -4.57
CA VAL A 510 13.70 -13.14 -3.26
C VAL A 510 14.72 -13.17 -2.13
N SER A 511 14.33 -12.63 -0.98
CA SER A 511 15.04 -12.76 0.28
C SER A 511 14.65 -14.06 1.00
N ALA A 512 15.34 -14.36 2.09
CA ALA A 512 14.99 -15.46 2.99
C ALA A 512 14.65 -14.88 4.38
N TRP A 513 13.59 -15.41 5.00
CA TRP A 513 13.14 -14.96 6.32
C TRP A 513 14.27 -15.01 7.38
N GLU A 514 15.14 -16.01 7.33
CA GLU A 514 16.25 -16.19 8.27
C GLU A 514 17.21 -14.98 8.33
N ASN A 515 17.18 -14.12 7.31
CA ASN A 515 18.01 -12.91 7.30
C ASN A 515 17.44 -11.80 8.22
N TYR A 516 16.16 -11.90 8.60
CA TYR A 516 15.43 -10.89 9.36
C TYR A 516 14.96 -11.39 10.72
N ALA A 517 14.82 -12.72 10.89
CA ALA A 517 14.34 -13.33 12.13
C ALA A 517 15.12 -12.86 13.36
N VAL A 518 14.41 -12.53 14.42
CA VAL A 518 14.97 -12.06 15.69
C VAL A 518 14.61 -13.05 16.79
N GLU A 519 15.60 -13.41 17.63
CA GLU A 519 15.36 -14.19 18.85
C GLU A 519 14.83 -13.24 19.96
N PHE A 520 13.72 -13.64 20.62
CA PHE A 520 13.07 -12.92 21.72
C PHE A 520 13.58 -13.43 23.08
#